data_d1da6a150dbd71f0e7cf833528f8df9c
#
_entry.id   d1da6a150dbd71f0e7cf833528f8df9c
#
_cell.length_a   1.000
_cell.length_b   1.000
_cell.length_c   1.000
_cell.angle_alpha   90.00
_cell.angle_beta   90.00
_cell.angle_gamma   90.00
#
_symmetry.space_group_name_H-M   'P 1'
#
loop_
_entity.id
_entity.type
_entity.pdbx_description
1 polymer ?
#
loop_
_entity_poly.entity_id
_entity_poly.type
_entity_poly.pdbx_seq_one_letter_code
_entity_poly.pdbx_strand_id
1 'polypeptide(L)'
;MVNLLQSLTGNASLSTDKTMKKIMYILVLLLAVAACKKNIVPKPDKFLDEKQMENLLYDLAVLESMKVSQAQKLDSLQFNSQQFIYKKYQIDSISLAQNMVYYASFPKEYDTIVKKVEKRIKLQRDSIDKVINTPKDVKKEEQPKEELIKEPTQ
;
A
#
# COMPACT_ATOMS: atom_id res chain seq x y z
N MET A 1 22.35 77.07 -23.80
CA MET A 1 22.97 76.08 -22.87
C MET A 1 21.89 75.13 -22.26
N VAL A 2 20.79 74.90 -22.98
CA VAL A 2 19.64 74.13 -22.41
C VAL A 2 19.33 72.86 -23.21
N ASN A 3 19.93 72.67 -24.40
CA ASN A 3 19.59 71.54 -25.32
C ASN A 3 20.46 70.29 -25.21
N LEU A 4 21.41 70.22 -24.28
CA LEU A 4 22.33 69.10 -24.10
C LEU A 4 21.92 68.14 -23.00
N LEU A 5 20.94 68.49 -22.16
CA LEU A 5 20.43 67.66 -21.08
C LEU A 5 19.24 66.82 -21.44
N GLN A 6 18.62 67.05 -22.56
CA GLN A 6 17.40 66.32 -23.01
C GLN A 6 17.73 65.10 -23.86
N SER A 7 18.98 64.93 -24.29
CA SER A 7 19.41 63.78 -25.11
C SER A 7 19.84 62.55 -24.31
N LEU A 8 19.96 62.62 -22.99
CA LEU A 8 20.47 61.53 -22.14
C LEU A 8 19.40 60.76 -21.39
N THR A 9 18.12 61.19 -21.44
CA THR A 9 17.04 60.53 -20.71
C THR A 9 16.14 59.64 -21.54
N GLY A 10 16.38 59.53 -22.87
CA GLY A 10 15.46 58.89 -23.81
C GLY A 10 15.59 57.36 -24.01
N ASN A 11 16.71 56.76 -23.61
CA ASN A 11 16.99 55.36 -24.05
C ASN A 11 17.13 54.32 -22.89
N ALA A 12 16.93 54.71 -21.65
CA ALA A 12 17.07 53.80 -20.53
C ALA A 12 15.80 53.03 -20.15
N SER A 13 14.61 53.43 -20.65
CA SER A 13 13.33 52.88 -20.17
C SER A 13 12.85 51.63 -20.92
N LEU A 14 13.30 51.39 -22.14
CA LEU A 14 12.76 50.27 -22.94
C LEU A 14 13.49 48.93 -22.72
N SER A 15 14.71 48.97 -22.27
CA SER A 15 15.50 47.77 -21.94
C SER A 15 15.24 47.25 -20.53
N THR A 16 14.92 48.15 -19.60
CA THR A 16 14.67 47.83 -18.18
C THR A 16 13.39 47.02 -17.98
N ASP A 17 12.36 47.25 -18.78
CA ASP A 17 11.08 46.59 -18.64
C ASP A 17 11.14 45.09 -19.02
N LYS A 18 11.86 44.75 -20.09
CA LYS A 18 12.06 43.34 -20.50
C LYS A 18 12.95 42.56 -19.54
N THR A 19 13.98 43.22 -18.97
CA THR A 19 14.85 42.57 -17.97
C THR A 19 14.15 42.45 -16.63
N MET A 20 13.39 43.41 -16.18
CA MET A 20 12.59 43.33 -14.97
C MET A 20 11.53 42.23 -15.05
N LYS A 21 10.84 42.10 -16.18
CA LYS A 21 9.90 40.99 -16.41
C LYS A 21 10.59 39.64 -16.33
N LYS A 22 11.74 39.46 -16.95
CA LYS A 22 12.54 38.21 -16.87
C LYS A 22 12.98 37.91 -15.42
N ILE A 23 13.44 38.91 -14.69
CA ILE A 23 13.85 38.77 -13.28
C ILE A 23 12.62 38.37 -12.42
N MET A 24 11.43 38.97 -12.68
CA MET A 24 10.18 38.63 -12.00
C MET A 24 9.76 37.20 -12.28
N TYR A 25 9.85 36.71 -13.55
CA TYR A 25 9.57 35.33 -13.86
C TYR A 25 10.55 34.35 -13.21
N ILE A 26 11.84 34.68 -13.17
CA ILE A 26 12.84 33.85 -12.48
C ILE A 26 12.57 33.82 -10.98
N LEU A 27 12.20 34.96 -10.38
CA LEU A 27 11.87 35.05 -8.95
C LEU A 27 10.60 34.20 -8.62
N VAL A 28 9.57 34.29 -9.45
CA VAL A 28 8.34 33.48 -9.28
C VAL A 28 8.65 32.00 -9.45
N LEU A 29 9.49 31.63 -10.42
CA LEU A 29 9.93 30.26 -10.62
C LEU A 29 10.73 29.72 -9.43
N LEU A 30 11.64 30.53 -8.88
CA LEU A 30 12.42 30.20 -7.68
C LEU A 30 11.52 30.02 -6.43
N LEU A 31 10.51 30.89 -6.27
CA LEU A 31 9.52 30.77 -5.20
C LEU A 31 8.66 29.51 -5.35
N ALA A 32 8.28 29.13 -6.57
CA ALA A 32 7.51 27.92 -6.84
C ALA A 32 8.31 26.65 -6.47
N VAL A 33 9.62 26.63 -6.72
CA VAL A 33 10.48 25.48 -6.34
C VAL A 33 10.70 25.42 -4.82
N ALA A 34 10.77 26.57 -4.12
CA ALA A 34 10.92 26.62 -2.67
C ALA A 34 9.63 26.26 -1.90
N ALA A 35 8.45 26.30 -2.55
CA ALA A 35 7.16 25.95 -1.96
C ALA A 35 6.95 24.45 -1.76
N CYS A 36 7.78 23.57 -2.34
CA CYS A 36 7.80 22.15 -2.04
C CYS A 36 8.39 21.89 -0.64
N LYS A 37 7.70 22.35 0.41
CA LYS A 37 7.95 21.87 1.78
C LYS A 37 7.55 20.39 1.80
N LYS A 38 8.52 19.51 2.00
CA LYS A 38 8.29 18.11 2.34
C LYS A 38 7.52 18.11 3.66
N ASN A 39 6.20 17.95 3.60
CA ASN A 39 5.40 17.76 4.80
C ASN A 39 5.85 16.44 5.42
N ILE A 40 6.71 16.53 6.42
CA ILE A 40 7.13 15.38 7.22
C ILE A 40 5.91 15.04 8.07
N VAL A 41 5.21 13.97 7.69
CA VAL A 41 4.12 13.42 8.48
C VAL A 41 4.71 12.92 9.81
N PRO A 42 4.18 13.36 10.96
CA PRO A 42 4.70 12.92 12.24
C PRO A 42 4.48 11.41 12.41
N LYS A 43 5.40 10.78 13.12
CA LYS A 43 5.29 9.36 13.48
C LYS A 43 4.08 9.18 14.40
N PRO A 44 3.17 8.20 14.11
CA PRO A 44 2.03 7.92 14.96
C PRO A 44 2.43 7.46 16.38
N ASP A 45 1.58 7.73 17.37
CA ASP A 45 1.80 7.24 18.75
C ASP A 45 1.82 5.72 18.81
N LYS A 46 0.86 5.06 18.14
CA LYS A 46 0.85 3.61 17.94
C LYS A 46 1.47 3.26 16.59
N PHE A 47 2.79 3.43 16.50
CA PHE A 47 3.54 3.19 15.30
C PHE A 47 3.72 1.70 15.03
N LEU A 48 3.38 1.27 13.84
CA LEU A 48 3.72 -0.06 13.32
C LEU A 48 5.08 0.02 12.63
N ASP A 49 6.01 -0.80 13.05
CA ASP A 49 7.31 -0.91 12.37
C ASP A 49 7.16 -1.52 10.97
N GLU A 50 8.24 -1.52 10.18
CA GLU A 50 8.23 -2.01 8.80
C GLU A 50 7.73 -3.45 8.71
N LYS A 51 8.12 -4.31 9.65
CA LYS A 51 7.71 -5.72 9.68
C LYS A 51 6.24 -5.90 10.06
N GLN A 52 5.77 -5.12 11.01
CA GLN A 52 4.37 -5.09 11.39
C GLN A 52 3.50 -4.55 10.25
N MET A 53 3.96 -3.50 9.57
CA MET A 53 3.27 -2.94 8.41
C MET A 53 3.24 -3.91 7.23
N GLU A 54 4.34 -4.64 6.94
CA GLU A 54 4.37 -5.73 5.96
C GLU A 54 3.32 -6.80 6.28
N ASN A 55 3.28 -7.26 7.53
CA ASN A 55 2.32 -8.27 7.97
C ASN A 55 0.88 -7.77 7.87
N LEU A 56 0.63 -6.53 8.27
CA LEU A 56 -0.69 -5.90 8.19
C LEU A 56 -1.19 -5.80 6.74
N LEU A 57 -0.35 -5.33 5.83
CA LEU A 57 -0.70 -5.23 4.40
C LEU A 57 -0.94 -6.61 3.79
N TYR A 58 -0.15 -7.61 4.18
CA TYR A 58 -0.36 -8.99 3.76
C TYR A 58 -1.71 -9.52 4.24
N ASP A 59 -2.06 -9.34 5.52
CA ASP A 59 -3.34 -9.78 6.07
C ASP A 59 -4.52 -9.06 5.41
N LEU A 60 -4.40 -7.75 5.15
CA LEU A 60 -5.43 -6.99 4.44
C LEU A 60 -5.66 -7.54 3.02
N ALA A 61 -4.59 -7.86 2.28
CA ALA A 61 -4.69 -8.43 0.95
C ALA A 61 -5.37 -9.80 0.95
N VAL A 62 -5.02 -10.67 1.92
CA VAL A 62 -5.65 -11.99 2.10
C VAL A 62 -7.12 -11.85 2.46
N LEU A 63 -7.47 -10.99 3.42
CA LEU A 63 -8.85 -10.76 3.84
C LEU A 63 -9.71 -10.19 2.70
N GLU A 64 -9.16 -9.28 1.90
CA GLU A 64 -9.88 -8.74 0.75
C GLU A 64 -10.13 -9.82 -0.32
N SER A 65 -9.14 -10.67 -0.60
CA SER A 65 -9.31 -11.83 -1.46
C SER A 65 -10.38 -12.81 -0.95
N MET A 66 -10.44 -13.03 0.36
CA MET A 66 -11.46 -13.89 0.98
C MET A 66 -12.86 -13.29 0.86
N LYS A 67 -13.02 -11.98 1.01
CA LYS A 67 -14.31 -11.29 0.82
C LYS A 67 -14.86 -11.49 -0.59
N VAL A 68 -13.97 -11.47 -1.60
CA VAL A 68 -14.37 -11.68 -2.99
C VAL A 68 -14.68 -13.16 -3.28
N SER A 69 -13.85 -14.08 -2.79
CA SER A 69 -13.93 -15.50 -3.15
C SER A 69 -14.84 -16.34 -2.25
N GLN A 70 -15.04 -15.92 -1.00
CA GLN A 70 -15.75 -16.70 0.03
C GLN A 70 -16.71 -15.84 0.88
N ALA A 71 -17.38 -14.86 0.27
CA ALA A 71 -18.29 -13.94 0.95
C ALA A 71 -19.31 -14.66 1.82
N GLN A 72 -20.03 -15.65 1.27
CA GLN A 72 -21.06 -16.41 1.99
C GLN A 72 -20.52 -17.13 3.23
N LYS A 73 -19.28 -17.64 3.17
CA LYS A 73 -18.66 -18.31 4.30
C LYS A 73 -18.27 -17.31 5.40
N LEU A 74 -17.77 -16.14 5.03
CA LEU A 74 -17.47 -15.08 5.99
C LEU A 74 -18.73 -14.56 6.68
N ASP A 75 -19.81 -14.39 5.92
CA ASP A 75 -21.11 -13.97 6.45
C ASP A 75 -21.70 -15.01 7.43
N SER A 76 -21.64 -16.30 7.05
CA SER A 76 -22.13 -17.38 7.93
C SER A 76 -21.37 -17.47 9.26
N LEU A 77 -20.09 -17.08 9.26
CA LEU A 77 -19.24 -17.03 10.44
C LEU A 77 -19.33 -15.67 11.17
N GLN A 78 -20.12 -14.72 10.67
CA GLN A 78 -20.19 -13.35 11.17
C GLN A 78 -18.79 -12.71 11.33
N PHE A 79 -17.88 -13.04 10.40
CA PHE A 79 -16.49 -12.63 10.49
C PHE A 79 -16.31 -11.15 10.13
N ASN A 80 -15.85 -10.34 11.08
CA ASN A 80 -15.53 -8.94 10.87
C ASN A 80 -14.04 -8.74 10.63
N SER A 81 -13.67 -8.52 9.35
CA SER A 81 -12.26 -8.33 8.92
C SER A 81 -11.59 -7.15 9.59
N GLN A 82 -12.32 -6.04 9.83
CA GLN A 82 -11.76 -4.85 10.47
C GLN A 82 -11.45 -5.11 11.93
N GLN A 83 -12.40 -5.70 12.67
CA GLN A 83 -12.18 -6.08 14.07
C GLN A 83 -11.02 -7.06 14.21
N PHE A 84 -10.89 -8.02 13.29
CA PHE A 84 -9.75 -8.93 13.27
C PHE A 84 -8.42 -8.18 13.18
N ILE A 85 -8.29 -7.24 12.25
CA ILE A 85 -7.08 -6.42 12.08
C ILE A 85 -6.80 -5.60 13.34
N TYR A 86 -7.81 -4.89 13.87
CA TYR A 86 -7.62 -4.05 15.05
C TYR A 86 -7.17 -4.86 16.27
N LYS A 87 -7.77 -6.02 16.50
CA LYS A 87 -7.40 -6.92 17.59
C LYS A 87 -6.01 -7.52 17.40
N LYS A 88 -5.69 -7.99 16.19
CA LYS A 88 -4.40 -8.64 15.88
C LYS A 88 -3.21 -7.71 16.07
N TYR A 89 -3.35 -6.46 15.61
CA TYR A 89 -2.28 -5.45 15.66
C TYR A 89 -2.39 -4.50 16.84
N GLN A 90 -3.40 -4.68 17.70
CA GLN A 90 -3.67 -3.85 18.89
C GLN A 90 -3.78 -2.35 18.56
N ILE A 91 -4.38 -2.04 17.42
CA ILE A 91 -4.60 -0.69 16.91
C ILE A 91 -6.09 -0.42 16.73
N ASP A 92 -6.44 0.85 16.63
CA ASP A 92 -7.77 1.32 16.23
C ASP A 92 -7.77 1.86 14.79
N SER A 93 -8.92 2.28 14.31
CA SER A 93 -9.07 2.84 12.96
C SER A 93 -8.22 4.09 12.74
N ILE A 94 -8.06 4.92 13.76
CA ILE A 94 -7.27 6.16 13.67
C ILE A 94 -5.79 5.83 13.56
N SER A 95 -5.29 4.95 14.43
CA SER A 95 -3.90 4.47 14.39
C SER A 95 -3.57 3.79 13.08
N LEU A 96 -4.50 2.97 12.53
CA LEU A 96 -4.34 2.36 11.21
C LEU A 96 -4.17 3.43 10.12
N ALA A 97 -5.10 4.40 10.07
CA ALA A 97 -5.06 5.48 9.10
C ALA A 97 -3.77 6.31 9.21
N GLN A 98 -3.34 6.64 10.41
CA GLN A 98 -2.10 7.39 10.66
C GLN A 98 -0.86 6.64 10.18
N ASN A 99 -0.76 5.33 10.42
CA ASN A 99 0.34 4.49 9.91
C ASN A 99 0.33 4.43 8.38
N MET A 100 -0.85 4.28 7.74
CA MET A 100 -0.97 4.30 6.29
C MET A 100 -0.49 5.63 5.70
N VAL A 101 -0.91 6.77 6.27
CA VAL A 101 -0.48 8.10 5.84
C VAL A 101 1.02 8.31 6.08
N TYR A 102 1.55 7.83 7.21
CA TYR A 102 2.97 7.89 7.50
C TYR A 102 3.78 7.17 6.43
N TYR A 103 3.52 5.90 6.16
CA TYR A 103 4.25 5.14 5.14
C TYR A 103 4.03 5.68 3.73
N ALA A 104 2.84 6.17 3.39
CA ALA A 104 2.57 6.82 2.11
C ALA A 104 3.41 8.09 1.90
N SER A 105 3.86 8.76 2.98
CA SER A 105 4.76 9.91 2.89
C SER A 105 6.23 9.54 2.61
N PHE A 106 6.58 8.25 2.68
CA PHE A 106 7.89 7.68 2.36
C PHE A 106 7.79 6.66 1.20
N PRO A 107 7.65 7.11 -0.05
CA PRO A 107 7.31 6.22 -1.17
C PRO A 107 8.31 5.09 -1.41
N LYS A 108 9.59 5.28 -1.13
CA LYS A 108 10.63 4.25 -1.32
C LYS A 108 10.50 3.12 -0.30
N GLU A 109 10.27 3.48 0.95
CA GLU A 109 10.08 2.55 2.06
C GLU A 109 8.77 1.77 1.86
N TYR A 110 7.69 2.48 1.50
CA TYR A 110 6.39 1.86 1.22
C TYR A 110 6.46 0.88 0.04
N ASP A 111 7.10 1.26 -1.07
CA ASP A 111 7.33 0.37 -2.23
C ASP A 111 8.10 -0.90 -1.84
N THR A 112 9.10 -0.76 -0.97
CA THR A 112 9.86 -1.91 -0.46
C THR A 112 8.96 -2.87 0.33
N ILE A 113 8.09 -2.35 1.19
CA ILE A 113 7.14 -3.16 1.97
C ILE A 113 6.16 -3.87 1.02
N VAL A 114 5.57 -3.15 0.07
CA VAL A 114 4.62 -3.71 -0.91
C VAL A 114 5.25 -4.84 -1.71
N LYS A 115 6.47 -4.67 -2.21
CA LYS A 115 7.21 -5.72 -2.93
C LYS A 115 7.47 -6.97 -2.08
N LYS A 116 7.73 -6.81 -0.78
CA LYS A 116 7.85 -7.94 0.15
C LYS A 116 6.53 -8.69 0.31
N VAL A 117 5.43 -7.96 0.41
CA VAL A 117 4.07 -8.53 0.49
C VAL A 117 3.72 -9.30 -0.79
N GLU A 118 3.93 -8.71 -1.96
CA GLU A 118 3.71 -9.36 -3.25
C GLU A 118 4.52 -10.64 -3.39
N LYS A 119 5.81 -10.60 -3.05
CA LYS A 119 6.67 -11.78 -3.07
C LYS A 119 6.14 -12.88 -2.15
N ARG A 120 5.68 -12.53 -0.96
CA ARG A 120 5.13 -13.48 0.01
C ARG A 120 3.85 -14.13 -0.51
N ILE A 121 2.93 -13.35 -1.08
CA ILE A 121 1.68 -13.85 -1.69
C ILE A 121 2.01 -14.83 -2.84
N LYS A 122 2.95 -14.45 -3.71
CA LYS A 122 3.38 -15.29 -4.82
C LYS A 122 3.95 -16.63 -4.34
N LEU A 123 4.85 -16.61 -3.38
CA LEU A 123 5.46 -17.83 -2.83
C LEU A 123 4.41 -18.76 -2.20
N GLN A 124 3.41 -18.20 -1.52
CA GLN A 124 2.33 -19.01 -0.94
C GLN A 124 1.44 -19.63 -2.01
N ARG A 125 1.05 -18.83 -3.03
CA ARG A 125 0.29 -19.35 -4.17
C ARG A 125 1.04 -20.48 -4.85
N ASP A 126 2.33 -20.28 -5.19
CA ASP A 126 3.14 -21.28 -5.85
C ASP A 126 3.29 -22.57 -5.00
N SER A 127 3.29 -22.44 -3.67
CA SER A 127 3.33 -23.59 -2.75
C SER A 127 1.99 -24.35 -2.75
N ILE A 128 0.88 -23.65 -2.75
CA ILE A 128 -0.48 -24.23 -2.82
C ILE A 128 -0.68 -24.94 -4.15
N ASP A 129 -0.29 -24.29 -5.26
CA ASP A 129 -0.39 -24.88 -6.60
C ASP A 129 0.42 -26.19 -6.73
N LYS A 130 1.59 -26.26 -6.11
CA LYS A 130 2.38 -27.51 -6.05
C LYS A 130 1.65 -28.60 -5.30
N VAL A 131 1.04 -28.29 -4.16
CA VAL A 131 0.29 -29.27 -3.35
C VAL A 131 -0.96 -29.80 -4.08
N ILE A 132 -1.68 -28.90 -4.77
CA ILE A 132 -2.90 -29.27 -5.51
C ILE A 132 -2.56 -30.07 -6.75
N ASN A 133 -1.50 -29.71 -7.48
CA ASN A 133 -1.11 -30.32 -8.75
C ASN A 133 -0.15 -31.53 -8.60
N THR A 134 0.30 -31.82 -7.38
CA THR A 134 1.02 -33.08 -7.13
C THR A 134 0.01 -34.22 -7.16
N PRO A 135 0.13 -35.22 -8.06
CA PRO A 135 -0.74 -36.37 -8.03
C PRO A 135 -0.63 -37.02 -6.64
N LYS A 136 -1.72 -36.97 -5.88
CA LYS A 136 -1.83 -37.82 -4.70
C LYS A 136 -1.87 -39.23 -5.23
N ASP A 137 -0.79 -39.98 -5.05
CA ASP A 137 -0.88 -41.44 -5.07
C ASP A 137 -1.96 -41.80 -4.05
N VAL A 138 -3.15 -42.00 -4.56
CA VAL A 138 -4.27 -42.50 -3.79
C VAL A 138 -3.88 -43.91 -3.39
N LYS A 139 -3.23 -44.09 -2.25
CA LYS A 139 -3.28 -45.34 -1.53
C LYS A 139 -4.78 -45.61 -1.33
N LYS A 140 -5.27 -46.48 -2.19
CA LYS A 140 -6.60 -47.09 -2.07
C LYS A 140 -6.59 -47.78 -0.71
N GLU A 141 -7.16 -47.12 0.30
CA GLU A 141 -7.52 -47.79 1.54
C GLU A 141 -8.48 -48.88 1.14
N GLU A 142 -8.02 -50.15 1.19
CA GLU A 142 -8.83 -51.32 1.11
C GLU A 142 -9.93 -51.20 2.18
N GLN A 143 -11.16 -51.02 1.74
CA GLN A 143 -12.31 -51.15 2.62
C GLN A 143 -12.26 -52.55 3.23
N PRO A 144 -12.42 -52.68 4.56
CA PRO A 144 -12.57 -53.99 5.17
C PRO A 144 -13.77 -54.70 4.54
N LYS A 145 -13.53 -55.85 3.95
CA LYS A 145 -14.61 -56.73 3.47
C LYS A 145 -15.54 -57.00 4.62
N GLU A 146 -16.76 -56.55 4.48
CA GLU A 146 -17.89 -56.90 5.33
C GLU A 146 -18.14 -58.40 5.19
N GLU A 147 -17.73 -59.14 6.23
CA GLU A 147 -17.90 -60.59 6.35
C GLU A 147 -19.37 -60.85 6.61
N LEU A 148 -20.05 -61.38 5.59
CA LEU A 148 -21.45 -61.84 5.63
C LEU A 148 -21.60 -62.84 6.77
N ILE A 149 -22.21 -62.44 7.87
CA ILE A 149 -22.67 -63.31 8.93
C ILE A 149 -23.81 -64.12 8.35
N LYS A 150 -23.55 -65.41 8.12
CA LYS A 150 -24.57 -66.42 7.79
C LYS A 150 -25.40 -66.66 9.04
N GLU A 151 -26.68 -66.34 8.99
CA GLU A 151 -27.65 -66.78 9.97
C GLU A 151 -27.81 -68.33 9.88
N PRO A 152 -27.85 -69.03 11.01
CA PRO A 152 -28.24 -70.46 11.01
C PRO A 152 -29.72 -70.58 11.02
N THR A 153 -30.26 -71.24 10.01
CA THR A 153 -31.64 -71.79 9.95
C THR A 153 -31.87 -72.82 11.02
N GLN A 154 -32.92 -72.64 11.83
CA GLN A 154 -33.78 -73.69 12.39
C GLN A 154 -35.21 -73.23 12.28
#